data_933f4ac25249ea07c1b40151b41bac2f
#
_entry.id   933f4ac25249ea07c1b40151b41bac2f
#
_cell.length_a   1.000
_cell.length_b   1.000
_cell.length_c   1.000
_cell.angle_alpha   90.00
_cell.angle_beta   90.00
_cell.angle_gamma   90.00
#
_symmetry.space_group_name_H-M   'P 1'
#
loop_
_entity.id
_entity.type
_entity.pdbx_description
1 polymer ?
#
loop_
_entity_poly.entity_id
_entity_poly.type
_entity_poly.pdbx_seq_one_letter_code
_entity_poly.pdbx_strand_id
1 'polypeptide(L)'
;MIIISHRGNISGPDPENENKPSNILKTLEDFDCEIDLWYVKGHLMLGHDEPQYAIGEDFLKNEGLWIHAKNIEALNFLNDTNLNYFWHQEDKATITSLGFIWCYPGIYCSNGITVETGYNTKIHNDLAESTIAGICTDYPLDYFKEYLD
;
A
#
# COMPACT_ATOMS: atom_id res chain seq x y z
N MET A 1 -10.34 9.12 -7.30
CA MET A 1 -10.06 8.17 -6.22
C MET A 1 -8.71 7.48 -6.50
N ILE A 2 -7.85 7.37 -5.51
CA ILE A 2 -6.56 6.70 -5.63
C ILE A 2 -6.79 5.19 -5.52
N ILE A 3 -6.24 4.41 -6.45
CA ILE A 3 -6.26 2.94 -6.39
C ILE A 3 -4.85 2.48 -6.08
N ILE A 4 -4.69 1.78 -4.95
CA ILE A 4 -3.41 1.31 -4.42
C ILE A 4 -3.42 -0.21 -4.45
N SER A 5 -2.46 -0.81 -5.17
CA SER A 5 -2.24 -2.25 -5.11
C SER A 5 -1.63 -2.62 -3.75
N HIS A 6 -2.23 -3.58 -3.09
CA HIS A 6 -1.70 -4.17 -1.86
C HIS A 6 -0.55 -5.13 -2.22
N ARG A 7 0.69 -4.76 -1.87
CA ARG A 7 1.92 -5.54 -2.07
C ARG A 7 2.25 -5.91 -3.53
N GLY A 8 1.68 -5.20 -4.50
CA GLY A 8 1.85 -5.51 -5.92
C GLY A 8 0.85 -6.50 -6.49
N ASN A 9 -0.19 -6.87 -5.75
CA ASN A 9 -1.26 -7.74 -6.23
C ASN A 9 -2.13 -6.99 -7.25
N ILE A 10 -2.52 -7.64 -8.33
CA ILE A 10 -3.31 -7.06 -9.43
C ILE A 10 -4.71 -7.66 -9.53
N SER A 11 -4.81 -8.97 -9.50
CA SER A 11 -6.07 -9.71 -9.68
C SER A 11 -6.30 -10.74 -8.56
N GLY A 12 -5.92 -10.39 -7.36
CA GLY A 12 -6.05 -11.21 -6.16
C GLY A 12 -4.70 -11.48 -5.50
N PRO A 13 -4.72 -12.10 -4.31
CA PRO A 13 -3.50 -12.46 -3.59
C PRO A 13 -2.56 -13.34 -4.43
N ASP A 14 -1.30 -12.96 -4.48
CA ASP A 14 -0.23 -13.71 -5.16
C ASP A 14 1.01 -13.77 -4.25
N PRO A 15 1.01 -14.66 -3.24
CA PRO A 15 2.06 -14.70 -2.22
C PRO A 15 3.48 -14.89 -2.78
N GLU A 16 3.63 -15.52 -3.94
CA GLU A 16 4.94 -15.73 -4.56
C GLU A 16 5.53 -14.45 -5.16
N ASN A 17 4.70 -13.46 -5.48
CA ASN A 17 5.12 -12.21 -6.11
C ASN A 17 4.89 -10.97 -5.23
N GLU A 18 4.24 -11.10 -4.08
CA GLU A 18 4.04 -9.99 -3.13
C GLU A 18 5.38 -9.41 -2.69
N ASN A 19 5.47 -8.08 -2.65
CA ASN A 19 6.67 -7.34 -2.28
C ASN A 19 7.91 -7.60 -3.15
N LYS A 20 7.78 -8.31 -4.26
CA LYS A 20 8.88 -8.58 -5.18
C LYS A 20 9.19 -7.32 -5.99
N PRO A 21 10.43 -6.81 -5.97
CA PRO A 21 10.76 -5.53 -6.59
C PRO A 21 10.36 -5.41 -8.06
N SER A 22 10.58 -6.45 -8.87
CA SER A 22 10.20 -6.45 -10.29
C SER A 22 8.68 -6.38 -10.49
N ASN A 23 7.92 -7.03 -9.61
CA ASN A 23 6.46 -6.99 -9.64
C ASN A 23 5.91 -5.62 -9.20
N ILE A 24 6.53 -5.02 -8.18
CA ILE A 24 6.17 -3.67 -7.72
C ILE A 24 6.37 -2.65 -8.84
N LEU A 25 7.53 -2.68 -9.52
CA LEU A 25 7.81 -1.75 -10.62
C LEU A 25 6.82 -1.88 -11.77
N LYS A 26 6.41 -3.11 -12.09
CA LYS A 26 5.39 -3.37 -13.10
C LYS A 26 4.02 -2.83 -12.67
N THR A 27 3.65 -3.04 -11.41
CA THR A 27 2.39 -2.54 -10.84
C THR A 27 2.30 -1.02 -10.89
N LEU A 28 3.40 -0.33 -10.61
CA LEU A 28 3.47 1.13 -10.62
C LEU A 28 3.27 1.76 -12.01
N GLU A 29 3.27 0.98 -13.08
CA GLU A 29 2.91 1.47 -14.41
C GLU A 29 1.43 1.89 -14.49
N ASP A 30 0.56 1.26 -13.70
CA ASP A 30 -0.89 1.45 -13.77
C ASP A 30 -1.53 1.92 -12.45
N PHE A 31 -0.94 1.58 -11.31
CA PHE A 31 -1.51 1.84 -9.98
C PHE A 31 -0.45 2.34 -9.02
N ASP A 32 -0.87 3.03 -7.95
CA ASP A 32 -0.03 3.17 -6.77
C ASP A 32 0.17 1.79 -6.12
N CYS A 33 1.18 1.65 -5.28
CA CYS A 33 1.50 0.37 -4.65
C CYS A 33 1.91 0.54 -3.19
N GLU A 34 1.26 -0.20 -2.30
CA GLU A 34 1.70 -0.36 -0.92
C GLU A 34 2.78 -1.44 -0.87
N ILE A 35 3.84 -1.18 -0.11
CA ILE A 35 4.96 -2.10 0.11
C ILE A 35 5.31 -2.19 1.59
N ASP A 36 5.84 -3.34 1.99
CA ASP A 36 6.31 -3.60 3.35
C ASP A 36 7.83 -3.48 3.43
N LEU A 37 8.32 -2.49 4.18
CA LEU A 37 9.73 -2.16 4.26
C LEU A 37 10.35 -2.53 5.61
N TRP A 38 11.48 -3.22 5.54
CA TRP A 38 12.37 -3.52 6.66
C TRP A 38 13.72 -2.83 6.47
N TYR A 39 14.35 -2.46 7.57
CA TYR A 39 15.75 -2.04 7.59
C TYR A 39 16.51 -2.96 8.55
N VAL A 40 17.36 -3.81 8.00
CA VAL A 40 18.04 -4.87 8.76
C VAL A 40 19.53 -4.84 8.49
N LYS A 41 20.35 -4.61 9.53
CA LYS A 41 21.82 -4.59 9.44
C LYS A 41 22.35 -3.70 8.31
N GLY A 42 21.76 -2.52 8.16
CA GLY A 42 22.15 -1.55 7.14
C GLY A 42 21.58 -1.83 5.74
N HIS A 43 20.68 -2.79 5.59
CA HIS A 43 20.06 -3.14 4.31
C HIS A 43 18.55 -2.88 4.31
N LEU A 44 18.07 -2.23 3.25
CA LEU A 44 16.65 -2.09 2.98
C LEU A 44 16.13 -3.36 2.33
N MET A 45 15.04 -3.91 2.87
CA MET A 45 14.44 -5.17 2.43
C MET A 45 12.93 -5.04 2.33
N LEU A 46 12.32 -5.68 1.35
CA LEU A 46 10.87 -5.81 1.24
C LEU A 46 10.40 -7.21 1.68
N GLY A 47 9.22 -7.28 2.27
CA GLY A 47 8.57 -8.53 2.69
C GLY A 47 7.53 -8.29 3.76
N HIS A 48 6.44 -9.05 3.77
CA HIS A 48 5.36 -8.86 4.74
C HIS A 48 5.70 -9.47 6.12
N ASP A 49 5.89 -10.77 6.19
CA ASP A 49 6.12 -11.46 7.45
C ASP A 49 7.59 -11.41 7.88
N GLU A 50 8.49 -11.30 6.93
CA GLU A 50 9.93 -11.28 7.12
C GLU A 50 10.61 -10.53 5.97
N PRO A 51 11.85 -10.03 6.17
CA PRO A 51 12.64 -9.48 5.07
C PRO A 51 12.94 -10.54 4.02
N GLN A 52 12.62 -10.27 2.76
CA GLN A 52 12.78 -11.23 1.66
C GLN A 52 13.64 -10.69 0.52
N TYR A 53 13.40 -9.45 0.09
CA TYR A 53 14.01 -8.90 -1.13
C TYR A 53 14.83 -7.65 -0.82
N ALA A 54 16.12 -7.68 -1.12
CA ALA A 54 16.98 -6.52 -0.98
C ALA A 54 16.65 -5.46 -2.04
N ILE A 55 16.63 -4.19 -1.63
CA ILE A 55 16.47 -3.04 -2.52
C ILE A 55 17.52 -1.98 -2.20
N GLY A 56 17.81 -1.10 -3.17
CA GLY A 56 18.57 0.12 -2.93
C GLY A 56 17.66 1.28 -2.52
N GLU A 57 18.25 2.36 -2.02
CA GLU A 57 17.49 3.57 -1.66
C GLU A 57 16.75 4.17 -2.86
N ASP A 58 17.33 4.10 -4.05
CA ASP A 58 16.71 4.62 -5.27
C ASP A 58 15.39 3.96 -5.62
N PHE A 59 15.18 2.70 -5.21
CA PHE A 59 13.91 2.02 -5.40
C PHE A 59 12.77 2.78 -4.70
N LEU A 60 13.01 3.30 -3.50
CA LEU A 60 12.00 4.02 -2.73
C LEU A 60 11.61 5.37 -3.32
N LYS A 61 12.38 5.88 -4.29
CA LYS A 61 12.09 7.15 -4.99
C LYS A 61 11.07 7.00 -6.12
N ASN A 62 10.65 5.78 -6.45
CA ASN A 62 9.56 5.57 -7.41
C ASN A 62 8.28 6.24 -6.91
N GLU A 63 7.64 7.02 -7.78
CA GLU A 63 6.37 7.66 -7.45
C GLU A 63 5.27 6.62 -7.28
N GLY A 64 4.30 6.92 -6.43
CA GLY A 64 3.16 6.05 -6.18
C GLY A 64 3.37 4.99 -5.10
N LEU A 65 4.50 4.98 -4.42
CA LEU A 65 4.74 4.07 -3.30
C LEU A 65 4.08 4.57 -2.00
N TRP A 66 3.44 3.65 -1.30
CA TRP A 66 2.89 3.80 0.05
C TRP A 66 3.65 2.82 0.93
N ILE A 67 4.56 3.32 1.77
CA ILE A 67 5.56 2.50 2.44
C ILE A 67 5.13 2.19 3.87
N HIS A 68 4.78 0.93 4.12
CA HIS A 68 4.49 0.41 5.45
C HIS A 68 5.80 -0.01 6.12
N ALA A 69 6.22 0.75 7.14
CA ALA A 69 7.40 0.39 7.92
C ALA A 69 7.09 -0.83 8.79
N LYS A 70 7.92 -1.87 8.71
CA LYS A 70 7.71 -3.15 9.40
C LYS A 70 8.56 -3.30 10.66
N ASN A 71 9.62 -2.53 10.81
CA ASN A 71 10.39 -2.46 12.04
C ASN A 71 10.75 -1.01 12.39
N ILE A 72 11.18 -0.78 13.62
CA ILE A 72 11.51 0.56 14.12
C ILE A 72 12.65 1.17 13.32
N GLU A 73 13.60 0.36 12.89
CA GLU A 73 14.76 0.80 12.09
C GLU A 73 14.30 1.34 10.73
N ALA A 74 13.33 0.68 10.08
CA ALA A 74 12.74 1.19 8.83
C ALA A 74 12.00 2.51 9.06
N LEU A 75 11.23 2.61 10.13
CA LEU A 75 10.52 3.84 10.47
C LEU A 75 11.51 4.99 10.72
N ASN A 76 12.58 4.74 11.45
CA ASN A 76 13.62 5.72 11.70
C ASN A 76 14.34 6.16 10.41
N PHE A 77 14.65 5.21 9.52
CA PHE A 77 15.20 5.51 8.19
C PHE A 77 14.28 6.44 7.38
N LEU A 78 12.98 6.09 7.32
CA LEU A 78 11.98 6.84 6.57
C LEU A 78 11.72 8.23 7.14
N ASN A 79 11.88 8.41 8.45
CA ASN A 79 11.65 9.70 9.11
C ASN A 79 12.61 10.81 8.61
N ASP A 80 13.76 10.45 8.07
CA ASP A 80 14.71 11.40 7.48
C ASP A 80 14.47 11.63 5.98
N THR A 81 13.34 11.18 5.46
CA THR A 81 12.97 11.28 4.04
C THR A 81 11.69 12.08 3.85
N ASN A 82 11.41 12.47 2.61
CA ASN A 82 10.13 13.06 2.19
C ASN A 82 9.19 12.03 1.55
N LEU A 83 9.45 10.74 1.76
CA LEU A 83 8.65 9.65 1.18
C LEU A 83 7.31 9.51 1.90
N ASN A 84 6.36 8.87 1.22
CA ASN A 84 5.04 8.58 1.78
C ASN A 84 5.10 7.26 2.56
N TYR A 85 5.08 7.32 3.87
CA TYR A 85 5.22 6.16 4.74
C TYR A 85 4.27 6.22 5.94
N PHE A 86 4.09 5.08 6.59
CA PHE A 86 3.29 4.97 7.80
C PHE A 86 3.74 3.78 8.64
N TRP A 87 3.33 3.80 9.91
CA TRP A 87 3.41 2.69 10.86
C TRP A 87 1.99 2.29 11.23
N HIS A 88 1.64 1.02 11.05
CA HIS A 88 0.31 0.52 11.38
C HIS A 88 0.38 -0.93 11.81
N GLN A 89 -0.31 -1.27 12.90
CA GLN A 89 -0.45 -2.65 13.39
C GLN A 89 -1.95 -3.02 13.45
N GLU A 90 -2.57 -2.92 14.63
CA GLU A 90 -3.96 -3.32 14.85
C GLU A 90 -4.88 -2.13 15.18
N ASP A 91 -4.35 -0.93 15.18
CA ASP A 91 -5.12 0.29 15.40
C ASP A 91 -6.18 0.47 14.31
N LYS A 92 -7.31 1.09 14.67
CA LYS A 92 -8.40 1.33 13.70
C LYS A 92 -7.96 2.20 12.53
N ALA A 93 -7.05 3.12 12.77
CA ALA A 93 -6.49 3.99 11.73
C ALA A 93 -5.13 4.53 12.16
N THR A 94 -4.37 4.97 11.16
CA THR A 94 -3.12 5.70 11.33
C THR A 94 -3.09 6.87 10.36
N ILE A 95 -2.04 7.67 10.43
CA ILE A 95 -1.79 8.78 9.50
C ILE A 95 -0.50 8.50 8.75
N THR A 96 -0.50 8.65 7.43
CA THR A 96 0.75 8.60 6.66
C THR A 96 1.54 9.90 6.82
N SER A 97 2.82 9.86 6.52
CA SER A 97 3.72 11.02 6.57
C SER A 97 3.27 12.20 5.70
N LEU A 98 2.49 11.95 4.65
CA LEU A 98 1.92 12.98 3.79
C LEU A 98 0.51 13.42 4.21
N GLY A 99 0.02 12.93 5.37
CA GLY A 99 -1.24 13.40 5.94
C GLY A 99 -2.49 12.62 5.50
N PHE A 100 -2.35 11.47 4.86
CA PHE A 100 -3.50 10.62 4.55
C PHE A 100 -3.88 9.77 5.77
N ILE A 101 -5.17 9.70 6.06
CA ILE A 101 -5.68 8.72 7.02
C ILE A 101 -5.69 7.36 6.35
N TRP A 102 -5.09 6.36 7.00
CA TRP A 102 -5.01 4.99 6.53
C TRP A 102 -5.80 4.10 7.50
N CYS A 103 -6.87 3.47 7.02
CA CYS A 103 -7.79 2.73 7.87
C CYS A 103 -7.48 1.23 7.88
N TYR A 104 -7.66 0.59 9.04
CA TYR A 104 -7.60 -0.86 9.19
C TYR A 104 -8.71 -1.51 8.33
N PRO A 105 -8.50 -2.74 7.82
CA PRO A 105 -9.52 -3.45 7.04
C PRO A 105 -10.89 -3.45 7.71
N GLY A 106 -11.92 -3.06 6.96
CA GLY A 106 -13.29 -2.93 7.46
C GLY A 106 -13.63 -1.60 8.13
N ILE A 107 -12.68 -0.71 8.28
CA ILE A 107 -12.88 0.65 8.81
C ILE A 107 -12.88 1.65 7.65
N TYR A 108 -13.84 2.58 7.66
CA TYR A 108 -14.00 3.60 6.63
C TYR A 108 -13.92 4.99 7.23
N CYS A 109 -13.29 5.90 6.53
CA CYS A 109 -13.11 7.28 6.97
C CYS A 109 -13.24 8.23 5.77
N SER A 110 -14.00 9.29 5.94
CA SER A 110 -14.08 10.35 4.92
C SER A 110 -12.70 10.92 4.63
N ASN A 111 -12.37 11.05 3.34
CA ASN A 111 -11.07 11.51 2.87
C ASN A 111 -9.88 10.61 3.27
N GLY A 112 -10.15 9.39 3.72
CA GLY A 112 -9.11 8.41 4.07
C GLY A 112 -8.90 7.35 3.00
N ILE A 113 -7.83 6.56 3.18
CA ILE A 113 -7.57 5.35 2.41
C ILE A 113 -8.20 4.17 3.14
N THR A 114 -9.08 3.47 2.46
CA THR A 114 -9.70 2.23 2.95
C THR A 114 -8.87 1.04 2.50
N VAL A 115 -8.59 0.10 3.41
CA VAL A 115 -7.96 -1.17 3.07
C VAL A 115 -9.05 -2.22 2.91
N GLU A 116 -9.18 -2.73 1.69
CA GLU A 116 -10.11 -3.82 1.36
C GLU A 116 -9.36 -4.84 0.51
N THR A 117 -8.90 -5.89 1.17
CA THR A 117 -8.09 -6.92 0.50
C THR A 117 -8.91 -7.81 -0.41
N GLY A 118 -10.20 -8.02 -0.10
CA GLY A 118 -11.14 -8.74 -0.94
C GLY A 118 -11.74 -7.89 -2.05
N TYR A 119 -12.37 -8.54 -3.02
CA TYR A 119 -13.22 -7.89 -3.99
C TYR A 119 -14.66 -8.00 -3.53
N ASN A 120 -15.29 -6.87 -3.24
CA ASN A 120 -16.65 -6.84 -2.68
C ASN A 120 -17.51 -5.84 -3.45
N THR A 121 -18.44 -6.38 -4.24
CA THR A 121 -19.37 -5.59 -5.06
C THR A 121 -20.29 -4.65 -4.25
N LYS A 122 -20.54 -4.97 -2.99
CA LYS A 122 -21.32 -4.08 -2.11
C LYS A 122 -20.53 -2.81 -1.77
N ILE A 123 -19.22 -2.96 -1.54
CA ILE A 123 -18.31 -1.83 -1.29
C ILE A 123 -18.23 -0.94 -2.53
N HIS A 124 -18.28 -1.48 -3.74
CA HIS A 124 -18.35 -0.70 -4.96
C HIS A 124 -19.50 0.29 -4.97
N ASN A 125 -20.70 -0.18 -4.63
CA ASN A 125 -21.87 0.68 -4.61
C ASN A 125 -21.76 1.73 -3.51
N ASP A 126 -21.22 1.35 -2.34
CA ASP A 126 -21.00 2.27 -1.24
C ASP A 126 -19.85 3.26 -1.53
N LEU A 127 -18.83 2.85 -2.30
CA LEU A 127 -17.71 3.70 -2.71
C LEU A 127 -18.09 4.75 -3.76
N ALA A 128 -19.01 4.42 -4.66
CA ALA A 128 -19.54 5.38 -5.64
C ALA A 128 -20.26 6.56 -4.96
N GLU A 129 -20.78 6.34 -3.75
CA GLU A 129 -21.46 7.34 -2.93
C GLU A 129 -20.57 7.88 -1.80
N SER A 130 -19.37 7.33 -1.61
CA SER A 130 -18.48 7.65 -0.49
C SER A 130 -17.53 8.79 -0.81
N THR A 131 -17.05 9.43 0.27
CA THR A 131 -16.06 10.53 0.19
C THR A 131 -14.64 10.06 0.46
N ILE A 132 -14.34 8.75 0.31
CA ILE A 132 -12.99 8.24 0.55
C ILE A 132 -11.98 8.80 -0.47
N ALA A 133 -10.73 8.95 -0.04
CA ALA A 133 -9.65 9.41 -0.93
C ALA A 133 -9.15 8.29 -1.84
N GLY A 134 -9.14 7.05 -1.35
CA GLY A 134 -8.66 5.91 -2.13
C GLY A 134 -8.89 4.57 -1.45
N ILE A 135 -8.48 3.53 -2.16
CA ILE A 135 -8.58 2.13 -1.70
C ILE A 135 -7.25 1.40 -1.89
N CYS A 136 -6.84 0.63 -0.89
CA CYS A 136 -5.74 -0.32 -0.98
C CYS A 136 -6.32 -1.74 -1.05
N THR A 137 -5.99 -2.48 -2.10
CA THR A 137 -6.66 -3.74 -2.41
C THR A 137 -5.76 -4.73 -3.14
N ASP A 138 -6.08 -6.03 -3.03
CA ASP A 138 -5.46 -7.08 -3.84
C ASP A 138 -6.06 -7.15 -5.26
N TYR A 139 -7.13 -6.40 -5.54
CA TYR A 139 -7.86 -6.42 -6.81
C TYR A 139 -7.93 -5.03 -7.50
N PRO A 140 -6.81 -4.31 -7.62
CA PRO A 140 -6.85 -2.95 -8.18
C PRO A 140 -7.39 -2.90 -9.61
N LEU A 141 -7.10 -3.91 -10.43
CA LEU A 141 -7.58 -3.98 -11.81
C LEU A 141 -9.11 -4.09 -11.88
N ASP A 142 -9.73 -4.85 -10.97
CA ASP A 142 -11.18 -5.02 -10.95
C ASP A 142 -11.88 -3.74 -10.50
N TYR A 143 -11.35 -3.08 -9.47
CA TYR A 143 -11.84 -1.78 -9.04
C TYR A 143 -11.69 -0.72 -10.13
N PHE A 144 -10.55 -0.70 -10.82
CA PHE A 144 -10.29 0.25 -11.91
C PHE A 144 -11.28 0.10 -13.06
N LYS A 145 -11.59 -1.13 -13.49
CA LYS A 145 -12.54 -1.39 -14.58
C LYS A 145 -13.95 -0.87 -14.28
N GLU A 146 -14.40 -1.02 -13.05
CA GLU A 146 -15.73 -0.57 -12.65
C GLU A 146 -15.85 0.95 -12.51
N TYR A 147 -14.76 1.63 -12.16
CA TYR A 147 -14.77 3.10 -12.01
C TYR A 147 -14.59 3.88 -13.31
N LEU A 148 -14.05 3.26 -14.34
CA LEU A 148 -13.86 3.89 -15.65
C LEU A 148 -14.94 3.54 -16.69
N ASP A 149 -15.75 2.58 -16.40
CA ASP A 149 -16.92 2.21 -17.19
C ASP A 149 -18.19 2.85 -16.58
#